data_b21155dadbed7354dd3138023a3e5b03
#
_entry.id   b21155dadbed7354dd3138023a3e5b03
#
_cell.length_a   1.000
_cell.length_b   1.000
_cell.length_c   1.000
_cell.angle_alpha   90.00
_cell.angle_beta   90.00
_cell.angle_gamma   90.00
#
_symmetry.space_group_name_H-M   'P 1'
#
loop_
_entity.id
_entity.type
_entity.pdbx_description
1 polymer ?
#
loop_
_entity_poly.entity_id
_entity_poly.type
_entity_poly.pdbx_seq_one_letter_code
_entity_poly.pdbx_strand_id
1 'polypeptide(L)'
;SITEVFTNIYVTSFGPVSDTDMEYTIDVFFRQKWKDERLKFKGPMNILRLNNLMASKIWTPDTFFHNGKKSVAHNMTMPNKLLRIQDDGTLLYTMRLTVQAECPMHLEDFPMDAHSCPLKFGSYAYTTSEVTYIWTYNASDSVQVAPDGSRLNQYDLLGQSIGKETIKSSTGEYTVMTAHFHLKRKIGYFVIQTYLPCIMTVILSQVSFWLNRESVPARTVF
;
A
#
# COMPACT_ATOMS: atom_id res chain seq x y z
N SER A 1 -15.82 -18.94 20.19
CA SER A 1 -14.48 -19.20 19.64
C SER A 1 -14.04 -18.01 18.81
N ILE A 2 -12.78 -17.64 18.94
CA ILE A 2 -12.17 -16.55 18.14
C ILE A 2 -11.96 -17.05 16.71
N THR A 3 -12.41 -16.26 15.73
CA THR A 3 -12.15 -16.55 14.33
C THR A 3 -10.78 -15.97 13.94
N GLU A 4 -9.88 -16.83 13.50
CA GLU A 4 -8.57 -16.42 13.00
C GLU A 4 -8.63 -16.23 11.49
N VAL A 5 -8.31 -15.04 11.04
CA VAL A 5 -8.25 -14.68 9.62
C VAL A 5 -6.80 -14.56 9.20
N PHE A 6 -6.35 -15.49 8.38
CA PHE A 6 -5.00 -15.47 7.80
C PHE A 6 -5.01 -14.60 6.57
N THR A 7 -4.14 -13.61 6.54
CA THR A 7 -4.07 -12.64 5.45
C THR A 7 -2.72 -12.65 4.79
N ASN A 8 -2.72 -12.42 3.48
CA ASN A 8 -1.53 -12.07 2.74
C ASN A 8 -1.89 -11.09 1.62
N ILE A 9 -0.90 -10.37 1.15
CA ILE A 9 -1.07 -9.34 0.14
C ILE A 9 -0.06 -9.60 -0.99
N TYR A 10 -0.57 -9.67 -2.21
CA TYR A 10 0.27 -9.65 -3.39
C TYR A 10 0.06 -8.32 -4.12
N VAL A 11 1.10 -7.51 -4.17
CA VAL A 11 1.07 -6.20 -4.82
C VAL A 11 1.36 -6.39 -6.30
N THR A 12 0.36 -6.17 -7.14
CA THR A 12 0.50 -6.25 -8.59
C THR A 12 1.18 -5.02 -9.16
N SER A 13 0.89 -3.85 -8.58
CA SER A 13 1.59 -2.62 -8.90
C SER A 13 1.59 -1.69 -7.69
N PHE A 14 2.74 -1.12 -7.42
CA PHE A 14 2.88 -0.02 -6.49
C PHE A 14 2.80 1.27 -7.32
N GLY A 15 1.68 1.95 -7.20
CA GLY A 15 1.35 3.07 -8.06
C GLY A 15 2.01 4.38 -7.67
N PRO A 16 1.56 5.47 -8.31
CA PRO A 16 2.17 6.77 -8.08
C PRO A 16 2.03 7.22 -6.62
N VAL A 17 3.09 7.84 -6.12
CA VAL A 17 3.11 8.49 -4.81
C VAL A 17 2.94 9.98 -5.02
N SER A 18 1.95 10.57 -4.34
CA SER A 18 1.72 12.01 -4.36
C SER A 18 2.29 12.65 -3.11
N ASP A 19 3.34 13.46 -3.28
CA ASP A 19 3.93 14.21 -2.16
C ASP A 19 3.01 15.34 -1.70
N THR A 20 2.31 15.97 -2.63
CA THR A 20 1.40 17.10 -2.36
C THR A 20 0.23 16.67 -1.49
N ASP A 21 -0.37 15.54 -1.80
CA ASP A 21 -1.52 14.99 -1.08
C ASP A 21 -1.10 14.03 0.03
N MET A 22 0.20 13.71 0.13
CA MET A 22 0.76 12.75 1.09
C MET A 22 0.03 11.40 1.04
N GLU A 23 -0.11 10.87 -0.16
CA GLU A 23 -0.81 9.61 -0.42
C GLU A 23 -0.12 8.78 -1.49
N TYR A 24 -0.49 7.53 -1.57
CA TYR A 24 -0.03 6.62 -2.62
C TYR A 24 -1.16 5.71 -3.06
N THR A 25 -1.04 5.17 -4.26
CA THR A 25 -2.00 4.22 -4.83
C THR A 25 -1.33 2.86 -4.95
N ILE A 26 -2.04 1.81 -4.62
CA ILE A 26 -1.52 0.45 -4.66
C ILE A 26 -2.59 -0.49 -5.21
N ASP A 27 -2.23 -1.33 -6.17
CA ASP A 27 -3.08 -2.40 -6.69
C ASP A 27 -2.65 -3.72 -6.07
N VAL A 28 -3.58 -4.40 -5.43
CA VAL A 28 -3.28 -5.60 -4.66
C VAL A 28 -4.28 -6.72 -4.93
N PHE A 29 -3.81 -7.96 -4.81
CA PHE A 29 -4.65 -9.09 -4.50
C PHE A 29 -4.64 -9.29 -2.99
N PHE A 30 -5.76 -9.02 -2.38
CA PHE A 30 -5.95 -9.15 -0.94
C PHE A 30 -6.58 -10.51 -0.65
N ARG A 31 -5.84 -11.37 0.03
CA ARG A 31 -6.24 -12.74 0.31
C ARG A 31 -6.54 -12.90 1.79
N GLN A 32 -7.69 -13.48 2.08
CA GLN A 32 -8.12 -13.81 3.43
C GLN A 32 -8.52 -15.28 3.50
N LYS A 33 -8.08 -15.96 4.53
CA LYS A 33 -8.35 -17.36 4.76
C LYS A 33 -8.83 -17.56 6.19
N TRP A 34 -9.96 -18.22 6.36
CA TRP A 34 -10.51 -18.53 7.67
C TRP A 34 -11.26 -19.87 7.63
N LYS A 35 -11.63 -20.36 8.78
CA LYS A 35 -12.38 -21.60 8.90
C LYS A 35 -13.81 -21.32 9.41
N ASP A 36 -14.80 -21.85 8.71
CA ASP A 36 -16.21 -21.83 9.11
C ASP A 36 -16.74 -23.28 9.12
N GLU A 37 -16.99 -23.79 10.30
CA GLU A 37 -17.43 -25.18 10.46
C GLU A 37 -18.81 -25.44 9.87
N ARG A 38 -19.63 -24.42 9.70
CA ARG A 38 -20.96 -24.54 9.07
C ARG A 38 -20.87 -24.86 7.58
N LEU A 39 -19.72 -24.65 6.96
CA LEU A 39 -19.49 -24.86 5.53
C LEU A 39 -18.73 -26.15 5.23
N LYS A 40 -18.60 -27.06 6.20
CA LYS A 40 -18.08 -28.40 5.95
C LYS A 40 -19.00 -29.17 5.02
N PHE A 41 -18.42 -29.89 4.09
CA PHE A 41 -19.18 -30.71 3.16
C PHE A 41 -18.45 -32.02 2.88
N LYS A 42 -19.22 -32.99 2.33
CA LYS A 42 -18.70 -34.26 1.82
C LYS A 42 -19.13 -34.38 0.37
N GLY A 43 -18.21 -34.71 -0.49
CA GLY A 43 -18.50 -34.81 -1.92
C GLY A 43 -17.31 -35.34 -2.73
N PRO A 44 -17.48 -35.52 -4.04
CA PRO A 44 -16.44 -36.05 -4.90
C PRO A 44 -15.29 -35.02 -5.11
N MET A 45 -15.54 -33.73 -4.80
CA MET A 45 -14.56 -32.66 -4.90
C MET A 45 -14.11 -32.22 -3.51
N ASN A 46 -12.80 -32.07 -3.32
CA ASN A 46 -12.23 -31.58 -2.07
C ASN A 46 -12.29 -30.04 -1.95
N ILE A 47 -12.30 -29.35 -3.08
CA ILE A 47 -12.33 -27.89 -3.14
C ILE A 47 -13.46 -27.45 -4.06
N LEU A 48 -14.36 -26.62 -3.55
CA LEU A 48 -15.38 -25.95 -4.34
C LEU A 48 -14.87 -24.58 -4.79
N ARG A 49 -14.82 -24.38 -6.08
CA ARG A 49 -14.54 -23.06 -6.68
C ARG A 49 -15.88 -22.41 -7.01
N LEU A 50 -16.23 -21.40 -6.24
CA LEU A 50 -17.55 -20.79 -6.31
C LEU A 50 -17.50 -19.40 -6.93
N ASN A 51 -18.63 -19.00 -7.49
CA ASN A 51 -18.84 -17.66 -7.99
C ASN A 51 -18.87 -16.65 -6.82
N ASN A 52 -18.52 -15.42 -7.09
CA ASN A 52 -18.59 -14.30 -6.16
C ASN A 52 -19.99 -14.05 -5.56
N LEU A 53 -21.05 -14.49 -6.21
CA LEU A 53 -22.42 -14.42 -5.68
C LEU A 53 -22.58 -15.17 -4.36
N MET A 54 -21.84 -16.25 -4.18
CA MET A 54 -21.86 -17.02 -2.93
C MET A 54 -21.25 -16.27 -1.75
N ALA A 55 -20.30 -15.38 -2.02
CA ALA A 55 -19.66 -14.56 -0.97
C ALA A 55 -20.65 -13.64 -0.25
N SER A 56 -21.73 -13.23 -0.91
CA SER A 56 -22.78 -12.42 -0.31
C SER A 56 -23.74 -13.22 0.60
N LYS A 57 -23.72 -14.55 0.50
CA LYS A 57 -24.60 -15.45 1.25
C LYS A 57 -23.94 -16.07 2.45
N ILE A 58 -22.64 -15.88 2.62
CA ILE A 58 -21.87 -16.44 3.74
C ILE A 58 -21.30 -15.29 4.58
N TRP A 59 -20.87 -15.64 5.79
CA TRP A 59 -20.12 -14.69 6.60
C TRP A 59 -18.75 -14.45 5.99
N THR A 60 -18.38 -13.18 5.87
CA THR A 60 -17.04 -12.74 5.46
C THR A 60 -16.53 -11.69 6.46
N PRO A 61 -15.21 -11.60 6.70
CA PRO A 61 -14.67 -10.54 7.55
C PRO A 61 -14.97 -9.16 6.97
N ASP A 62 -15.26 -8.21 7.83
CA ASP A 62 -15.53 -6.82 7.48
C ASP A 62 -14.24 -5.98 7.46
N THR A 63 -13.22 -6.48 6.84
CA THR A 63 -11.90 -5.85 6.78
C THR A 63 -11.96 -4.51 6.06
N PHE A 64 -11.35 -3.50 6.65
CA PHE A 64 -11.20 -2.18 6.05
C PHE A 64 -9.77 -1.66 6.22
N PHE A 65 -9.39 -0.69 5.38
CA PHE A 65 -8.09 -0.05 5.46
C PHE A 65 -8.18 1.21 6.30
N HIS A 66 -7.49 1.22 7.45
CA HIS A 66 -7.55 2.32 8.42
C HIS A 66 -7.05 3.64 7.86
N ASN A 67 -5.97 3.60 7.07
CA ASN A 67 -5.41 4.78 6.41
C ASN A 67 -5.81 4.91 4.95
N GLY A 68 -6.81 4.12 4.51
CA GLY A 68 -7.36 4.25 3.16
C GLY A 68 -8.24 5.49 3.03
N LYS A 69 -7.99 6.28 2.00
CA LYS A 69 -8.85 7.41 1.62
C LYS A 69 -9.97 6.96 0.70
N LYS A 70 -9.61 6.21 -0.33
CA LYS A 70 -10.52 5.69 -1.33
C LYS A 70 -10.02 4.34 -1.83
N SER A 71 -10.93 3.40 -1.91
CA SER A 71 -10.62 2.07 -2.44
C SER A 71 -11.62 1.70 -3.51
N VAL A 72 -11.16 1.00 -4.51
CA VAL A 72 -12.00 0.48 -5.60
C VAL A 72 -11.84 -1.03 -5.64
N ALA A 73 -12.97 -1.73 -5.48
CA ALA A 73 -13.05 -3.15 -5.79
C ALA A 73 -13.43 -3.29 -7.26
N HIS A 74 -12.56 -3.90 -8.04
CA HIS A 74 -12.73 -3.98 -9.49
C HIS A 74 -13.85 -4.93 -9.89
N ASN A 75 -14.63 -4.55 -10.90
CA ASN A 75 -15.76 -5.32 -11.40
C ASN A 75 -15.82 -5.45 -12.92
N MET A 76 -14.71 -5.25 -13.63
CA MET A 76 -14.65 -5.44 -15.07
C MET A 76 -14.09 -6.85 -15.38
N THR A 77 -14.79 -7.68 -16.07
CA THR A 77 -16.17 -7.63 -16.59
C THR A 77 -17.20 -8.04 -15.54
N MET A 78 -16.81 -8.79 -14.57
CA MET A 78 -17.56 -9.24 -13.40
C MET A 78 -16.76 -8.90 -12.13
N PRO A 79 -17.35 -8.91 -10.93
CA PRO A 79 -16.60 -8.66 -9.71
C PRO A 79 -15.34 -9.51 -9.60
N ASN A 80 -14.19 -8.85 -9.39
CA ASN A 80 -12.90 -9.51 -9.33
C ASN A 80 -12.66 -10.11 -7.93
N LYS A 81 -13.47 -11.08 -7.60
CA LYS A 81 -13.47 -11.80 -6.32
C LYS A 81 -13.47 -13.29 -6.58
N LEU A 82 -12.77 -14.02 -5.75
CA LEU A 82 -12.66 -15.46 -5.83
C LEU A 82 -12.96 -16.06 -4.46
N LEU A 83 -13.85 -17.05 -4.45
CA LEU A 83 -14.18 -17.79 -3.24
C LEU A 83 -13.92 -19.28 -3.47
N ARG A 84 -13.14 -19.88 -2.57
CA ARG A 84 -12.90 -21.32 -2.53
C ARG A 84 -13.22 -21.85 -1.16
N ILE A 85 -13.92 -22.96 -1.12
CA ILE A 85 -14.27 -23.67 0.12
C ILE A 85 -13.67 -25.07 0.06
N GLN A 86 -12.88 -25.41 1.07
CA GLN A 86 -12.38 -26.76 1.24
C GLN A 86 -13.39 -27.61 2.01
N ASP A 87 -13.29 -28.91 1.88
CA ASP A 87 -14.19 -29.88 2.53
C ASP A 87 -14.18 -29.80 4.07
N ASP A 88 -13.08 -29.35 4.68
CA ASP A 88 -12.95 -29.14 6.11
C ASP A 88 -13.56 -27.82 6.62
N GLY A 89 -14.15 -27.02 5.74
CA GLY A 89 -14.75 -25.72 6.06
C GLY A 89 -13.80 -24.52 5.96
N THR A 90 -12.59 -24.71 5.48
CA THR A 90 -11.66 -23.60 5.25
C THR A 90 -12.05 -22.83 4.00
N LEU A 91 -12.13 -21.51 4.12
CA LEU A 91 -12.46 -20.61 3.02
C LEU A 91 -11.24 -19.81 2.62
N LEU A 92 -11.07 -19.62 1.32
CA LEU A 92 -10.12 -18.66 0.74
C LEU A 92 -10.92 -17.63 -0.03
N TYR A 93 -10.81 -16.39 0.38
CA TYR A 93 -11.48 -15.26 -0.25
C TYR A 93 -10.43 -14.26 -0.74
N THR A 94 -10.36 -14.09 -2.04
CA THR A 94 -9.40 -13.20 -2.68
C THR A 94 -10.14 -12.13 -3.46
N MET A 95 -9.69 -10.89 -3.34
CA MET A 95 -10.24 -9.79 -4.09
C MET A 95 -9.13 -8.91 -4.65
N ARG A 96 -9.38 -8.35 -5.82
CA ARG A 96 -8.51 -7.36 -6.42
C ARG A 96 -8.98 -5.97 -6.00
N LEU A 97 -8.08 -5.21 -5.39
CA LEU A 97 -8.37 -3.87 -4.88
C LEU A 97 -7.34 -2.87 -5.40
N THR A 98 -7.80 -1.67 -5.67
CA THR A 98 -6.95 -0.49 -5.78
C THR A 98 -7.21 0.38 -4.57
N VAL A 99 -6.18 0.59 -3.76
CA VAL A 99 -6.28 1.34 -2.51
C VAL A 99 -5.46 2.62 -2.64
N GLN A 100 -6.09 3.73 -2.38
CA GLN A 100 -5.45 5.03 -2.21
C GLN A 100 -5.34 5.29 -0.72
N ALA A 101 -4.11 5.25 -0.21
CA ALA A 101 -3.83 5.29 1.21
C ALA A 101 -2.97 6.50 1.58
N GLU A 102 -3.15 6.97 2.80
CA GLU A 102 -2.35 8.06 3.36
C GLU A 102 -0.94 7.58 3.71
N CYS A 103 0.04 8.38 3.35
CA CYS A 103 1.42 8.22 3.76
C CYS A 103 1.96 9.56 4.25
N PRO A 104 1.91 9.83 5.56
CA PRO A 104 2.51 11.03 6.13
C PRO A 104 4.01 11.08 5.82
N MET A 105 4.47 12.21 5.33
CA MET A 105 5.85 12.40 4.89
C MET A 105 6.52 13.50 5.68
N HIS A 106 7.76 13.23 6.10
CA HIS A 106 8.65 14.23 6.69
C HIS A 106 9.60 14.70 5.60
N LEU A 107 9.40 15.92 5.13
CA LEU A 107 10.12 16.48 3.99
C LEU A 107 11.32 17.36 4.39
N GLU A 108 11.83 17.18 5.61
CA GLU A 108 12.95 17.95 6.15
C GLU A 108 14.23 17.77 5.31
N ASP A 109 14.50 16.57 4.88
CA ASP A 109 15.68 16.21 4.08
C ASP A 109 15.43 16.22 2.56
N PHE A 110 14.28 16.76 2.13
CA PHE A 110 13.95 16.83 0.70
C PHE A 110 15.05 17.51 -0.11
N PRO A 111 15.47 16.97 -1.28
CA PRO A 111 14.97 15.79 -1.98
C PRO A 111 15.73 14.48 -1.68
N MET A 112 16.57 14.44 -0.66
CA MET A 112 17.35 13.26 -0.25
C MET A 112 16.68 12.50 0.88
N ASP A 113 15.38 12.36 0.81
CA ASP A 113 14.54 11.77 1.84
C ASP A 113 14.18 10.31 1.54
N ALA A 114 13.87 9.58 2.61
CA ALA A 114 13.32 8.24 2.56
C ALA A 114 12.06 8.18 3.42
N HIS A 115 11.07 7.44 2.96
CA HIS A 115 9.78 7.32 3.63
C HIS A 115 9.39 5.87 3.82
N SER A 116 8.60 5.62 4.85
CA SER A 116 7.95 4.33 5.07
C SER A 116 6.44 4.53 5.00
N CYS A 117 5.84 4.09 3.91
CA CYS A 117 4.41 4.22 3.69
C CYS A 117 3.67 3.01 4.27
N PRO A 118 2.77 3.21 5.25
CA PRO A 118 2.02 2.13 5.86
C PRO A 118 0.76 1.79 5.05
N LEU A 119 0.37 0.53 5.12
CA LEU A 119 -0.96 0.06 4.73
C LEU A 119 -1.52 -0.68 5.93
N LYS A 120 -2.49 -0.09 6.61
CA LYS A 120 -3.09 -0.62 7.84
C LYS A 120 -4.47 -1.15 7.56
N PHE A 121 -4.77 -2.34 8.03
CA PHE A 121 -6.10 -2.93 7.88
C PHE A 121 -6.49 -3.73 9.11
N GLY A 122 -7.78 -3.93 9.27
CA GLY A 122 -8.37 -4.70 10.36
C GLY A 122 -9.87 -4.74 10.26
N SER A 123 -10.52 -5.37 11.23
CA SER A 123 -11.98 -5.41 11.30
C SER A 123 -12.54 -4.07 11.82
N TYR A 124 -13.65 -3.67 11.23
CA TYR A 124 -14.38 -2.48 11.69
C TYR A 124 -15.23 -2.75 12.93
N ALA A 125 -16.02 -3.81 12.91
CA ALA A 125 -17.00 -4.11 13.93
C ALA A 125 -16.55 -5.12 14.98
N TYR A 126 -15.71 -6.08 14.61
CA TYR A 126 -15.33 -7.19 15.48
C TYR A 126 -14.10 -6.89 16.32
N THR A 127 -14.22 -7.07 17.62
CA THR A 127 -13.11 -6.92 18.56
C THR A 127 -12.13 -8.10 18.48
N THR A 128 -11.00 -7.98 19.14
CA THR A 128 -9.98 -9.06 19.21
C THR A 128 -10.50 -10.36 19.80
N SER A 129 -11.54 -10.29 20.62
CA SER A 129 -12.20 -11.47 21.20
C SER A 129 -13.07 -12.24 20.20
N GLU A 130 -13.40 -11.64 19.08
CA GLU A 130 -14.27 -12.21 18.05
C GLU A 130 -13.50 -12.57 16.78
N VAL A 131 -12.69 -11.65 16.27
CA VAL A 131 -11.88 -11.81 15.05
C VAL A 131 -10.46 -11.37 15.30
N THR A 132 -9.52 -12.21 14.95
CA THR A 132 -8.08 -11.91 15.03
C THR A 132 -7.45 -12.16 13.67
N TYR A 133 -6.58 -11.23 13.24
CA TYR A 133 -5.85 -11.35 12.00
C TYR A 133 -4.45 -11.89 12.25
N ILE A 134 -4.00 -12.76 11.37
CA ILE A 134 -2.67 -13.37 11.40
C ILE A 134 -2.08 -13.32 9.99
N TRP A 135 -0.80 -12.97 9.89
CA TRP A 135 -0.09 -13.10 8.62
C TRP A 135 0.11 -14.58 8.26
N THR A 136 -0.24 -14.95 7.03
CA THR A 136 -0.21 -16.35 6.56
C THR A 136 1.21 -16.93 6.53
N TYR A 137 2.18 -16.09 6.15
CA TYR A 137 3.58 -16.49 5.98
C TYR A 137 4.50 -15.67 6.88
N ASN A 138 5.81 -15.86 6.70
CA ASN A 138 6.86 -15.11 7.38
C ASN A 138 6.83 -13.62 7.00
N ALA A 139 7.67 -12.84 7.67
CA ALA A 139 7.80 -11.40 7.41
C ALA A 139 8.19 -11.07 5.95
N SER A 140 8.90 -11.96 5.26
CA SER A 140 9.33 -11.75 3.88
C SER A 140 8.29 -12.15 2.83
N ASP A 141 7.36 -13.06 3.17
CA ASP A 141 6.51 -13.73 2.19
C ASP A 141 5.04 -13.34 2.29
N SER A 142 4.61 -12.71 3.41
CA SER A 142 3.23 -12.30 3.61
C SER A 142 2.82 -11.12 2.74
N VAL A 143 3.76 -10.23 2.44
CA VAL A 143 3.57 -9.13 1.49
C VAL A 143 4.61 -9.26 0.41
N GLN A 144 4.15 -9.55 -0.81
CA GLN A 144 5.00 -9.72 -1.97
C GLN A 144 4.66 -8.66 -3.01
N VAL A 145 5.67 -8.15 -3.68
CA VAL A 145 5.53 -7.17 -4.77
C VAL A 145 5.96 -7.83 -6.07
N ALA A 146 5.17 -7.67 -7.12
CA ALA A 146 5.52 -8.15 -8.44
C ALA A 146 6.85 -7.53 -8.91
N PRO A 147 7.75 -8.30 -9.56
CA PRO A 147 9.07 -7.81 -9.97
C PRO A 147 9.03 -6.59 -10.88
N ASP A 148 7.98 -6.48 -11.70
CA ASP A 148 7.75 -5.38 -12.66
C ASP A 148 6.61 -4.45 -12.19
N GLY A 149 6.16 -4.60 -10.94
CA GLY A 149 5.01 -3.90 -10.39
C GLY A 149 5.29 -2.48 -9.88
N SER A 150 6.53 -2.01 -9.94
CA SER A 150 6.85 -0.66 -9.48
C SER A 150 6.52 0.39 -10.56
N ARG A 151 5.54 1.25 -10.28
CA ARG A 151 5.15 2.39 -11.11
C ARG A 151 5.59 3.71 -10.49
N LEU A 152 6.75 3.72 -9.89
CA LEU A 152 7.29 4.87 -9.18
C LEU A 152 8.21 5.68 -10.09
N ASN A 153 7.86 6.95 -10.31
CA ASN A 153 8.66 7.86 -11.11
C ASN A 153 9.78 8.51 -10.29
N GLN A 154 9.50 8.85 -9.05
CA GLN A 154 10.41 9.61 -8.17
C GLN A 154 11.04 8.79 -7.07
N TYR A 155 10.60 7.56 -6.85
CA TYR A 155 11.03 6.72 -5.74
C TYR A 155 11.53 5.37 -6.22
N ASP A 156 12.37 4.75 -5.42
CA ASP A 156 12.71 3.34 -5.49
C ASP A 156 12.08 2.61 -4.32
N LEU A 157 11.43 1.49 -4.58
CA LEU A 157 10.91 0.61 -3.55
C LEU A 157 12.04 -0.28 -3.05
N LEU A 158 12.51 -0.02 -1.83
CA LEU A 158 13.62 -0.76 -1.23
C LEU A 158 13.19 -2.11 -0.68
N GLY A 159 11.94 -2.20 -0.21
CA GLY A 159 11.43 -3.41 0.39
C GLY A 159 10.16 -3.13 1.19
N GLN A 160 9.69 -4.17 1.86
CA GLN A 160 8.50 -4.10 2.69
C GLN A 160 8.73 -4.84 4.01
N SER A 161 8.02 -4.42 5.04
CA SER A 161 7.97 -5.07 6.34
C SER A 161 6.53 -5.20 6.80
N ILE A 162 6.30 -6.10 7.74
CA ILE A 162 4.95 -6.35 8.28
C ILE A 162 4.96 -6.16 9.80
N GLY A 163 3.78 -5.88 10.32
CA GLY A 163 3.56 -5.76 11.75
C GLY A 163 2.13 -6.10 12.14
N LYS A 164 1.93 -6.28 13.42
CA LYS A 164 0.63 -6.51 14.04
C LYS A 164 0.58 -5.73 15.34
N GLU A 165 -0.50 -5.00 15.54
CA GLU A 165 -0.73 -4.24 16.77
C GLU A 165 -2.18 -4.38 17.22
N THR A 166 -2.44 -4.03 18.48
CA THR A 166 -3.78 -3.94 19.01
C THR A 166 -4.07 -2.49 19.36
N ILE A 167 -5.17 -1.97 18.84
CA ILE A 167 -5.63 -0.61 19.09
C ILE A 167 -6.79 -0.64 20.08
N LYS A 168 -6.69 0.19 21.14
CA LYS A 168 -7.78 0.39 22.09
C LYS A 168 -8.62 1.58 21.64
N SER A 169 -9.92 1.34 21.49
CA SER A 169 -10.91 2.34 21.15
C SER A 169 -11.97 2.42 22.24
N SER A 170 -12.82 3.44 22.20
CA SER A 170 -13.99 3.54 23.06
C SER A 170 -14.97 2.37 22.92
N THR A 171 -14.96 1.70 21.76
CA THR A 171 -15.85 0.57 21.45
C THR A 171 -15.20 -0.80 21.71
N GLY A 172 -13.93 -0.85 22.06
CA GLY A 172 -13.21 -2.08 22.35
C GLY A 172 -11.79 -2.12 21.79
N GLU A 173 -11.19 -3.29 21.82
CA GLU A 173 -9.85 -3.55 21.28
C GLU A 173 -9.95 -4.19 19.91
N TYR A 174 -9.16 -3.70 18.96
CA TYR A 174 -9.14 -4.19 17.58
C TYR A 174 -7.74 -4.57 17.14
N THR A 175 -7.64 -5.67 16.41
CA THR A 175 -6.39 -6.07 15.77
C THR A 175 -6.15 -5.24 14.52
N VAL A 176 -4.98 -4.65 14.42
CA VAL A 176 -4.55 -3.91 13.23
C VAL A 176 -3.29 -4.55 12.65
N MET A 177 -3.38 -4.91 11.39
CA MET A 177 -2.26 -5.42 10.62
C MET A 177 -1.65 -4.29 9.82
N THR A 178 -0.34 -4.21 9.79
CA THR A 178 0.38 -3.15 9.09
C THR A 178 1.41 -3.73 8.13
N ALA A 179 1.41 -3.24 6.91
CA ALA A 179 2.48 -3.44 5.94
C ALA A 179 3.16 -2.09 5.70
N HIS A 180 4.48 -2.04 5.84
CA HIS A 180 5.27 -0.85 5.55
C HIS A 180 6.03 -1.05 4.24
N PHE A 181 5.93 -0.06 3.35
CA PHE A 181 6.68 -0.02 2.10
C PHE A 181 7.75 1.05 2.21
N HIS A 182 9.01 0.62 2.11
CA HIS A 182 10.16 1.51 2.27
C HIS A 182 10.53 2.13 0.93
N LEU A 183 10.46 3.44 0.85
CA LEU A 183 10.68 4.22 -0.36
C LEU A 183 11.89 5.14 -0.17
N LYS A 184 12.70 5.25 -1.21
CA LYS A 184 13.80 6.22 -1.29
C LYS A 184 13.64 7.06 -2.53
N ARG A 185 13.74 8.37 -2.37
CA ARG A 185 13.61 9.31 -3.49
C ARG A 185 14.80 9.25 -4.42
N LYS A 186 14.52 9.27 -5.73
CA LYS A 186 15.54 9.38 -6.77
C LYS A 186 15.94 10.84 -6.92
N ILE A 187 17.20 11.15 -6.69
CA ILE A 187 17.71 12.52 -6.78
C ILE A 187 17.94 13.00 -8.23
N GLY A 188 18.09 12.07 -9.19
CA GLY A 188 18.46 12.40 -10.56
C GLY A 188 17.56 13.42 -11.24
N TYR A 189 16.26 13.32 -11.06
CA TYR A 189 15.29 14.29 -11.57
C TYR A 189 15.55 15.69 -11.01
N PHE A 190 15.73 15.79 -9.69
CA PHE A 190 15.96 17.07 -9.02
C PHE A 190 17.33 17.68 -9.34
N VAL A 191 18.34 16.85 -9.57
CA VAL A 191 19.64 17.32 -10.04
C VAL A 191 19.50 18.03 -11.38
N ILE A 192 18.82 17.41 -12.34
CA ILE A 192 18.64 17.98 -13.67
C ILE A 192 17.72 19.20 -13.63
N GLN A 193 16.62 19.11 -12.88
CA GLN A 193 15.55 20.12 -12.91
C GLN A 193 15.85 21.34 -12.05
N THR A 194 16.55 21.19 -10.95
CA THR A 194 16.74 22.24 -9.95
C THR A 194 18.21 22.56 -9.71
N TYR A 195 19.05 21.57 -9.42
CA TYR A 195 20.43 21.80 -9.01
C TYR A 195 21.31 22.32 -10.16
N LEU A 196 21.24 21.68 -11.32
CA LEU A 196 22.03 22.11 -12.49
C LEU A 196 21.68 23.55 -12.95
N PRO A 197 20.38 23.93 -13.11
CA PRO A 197 20.03 25.31 -13.42
C PRO A 197 20.51 26.31 -12.37
N CYS A 198 20.40 25.98 -11.08
CA CYS A 198 20.88 26.85 -10.00
C CYS A 198 22.39 27.00 -10.02
N ILE A 199 23.15 25.94 -10.25
CA ILE A 199 24.60 25.96 -10.37
C ILE A 199 25.02 26.82 -11.58
N MET A 200 24.36 26.65 -12.73
CA MET A 200 24.60 27.45 -13.93
C MET A 200 24.33 28.93 -13.68
N THR A 201 23.24 29.24 -12.96
CA THR A 201 22.92 30.62 -12.58
C THR A 201 23.99 31.23 -11.69
N VAL A 202 24.51 30.49 -10.72
CA VAL A 202 25.61 30.93 -9.85
C VAL A 202 26.90 31.17 -10.65
N ILE A 203 27.24 30.25 -11.56
CA ILE A 203 28.43 30.41 -12.44
C ILE A 203 28.28 31.64 -13.29
N LEU A 204 27.10 31.86 -13.90
CA LEU A 204 26.84 33.03 -14.71
C LEU A 204 26.90 34.32 -13.88
N SER A 205 26.46 34.30 -12.62
CA SER A 205 26.60 35.45 -11.73
C SER A 205 28.05 35.82 -11.44
N GLN A 206 28.98 34.84 -11.43
CA GLN A 206 30.41 35.09 -11.31
C GLN A 206 30.96 35.85 -12.50
N VAL A 207 30.44 35.57 -13.70
CA VAL A 207 30.82 36.30 -14.91
C VAL A 207 30.50 37.80 -14.79
N SER A 208 29.46 38.16 -14.05
CA SER A 208 29.07 39.56 -13.82
C SER A 208 30.20 40.40 -13.17
N PHE A 209 31.09 39.77 -12.39
CA PHE A 209 32.25 40.46 -11.79
C PHE A 209 33.35 40.83 -12.81
N TRP A 210 33.34 40.18 -13.96
CA TRP A 210 34.26 40.46 -15.05
C TRP A 210 33.75 41.55 -16.01
N LEU A 211 32.47 41.95 -15.86
CA LEU A 211 31.86 43.00 -16.66
C LEU A 211 32.21 44.36 -16.11
N ASN A 212 32.18 45.40 -16.99
CA ASN A 212 32.42 46.78 -16.60
C ASN A 212 31.41 47.21 -15.52
N ARG A 213 31.90 47.91 -14.48
CA ARG A 213 31.07 48.43 -13.38
C ARG A 213 29.93 49.34 -13.85
N GLU A 214 30.09 50.02 -14.98
CA GLU A 214 29.08 50.92 -15.55
C GLU A 214 27.97 50.16 -16.30
N SER A 215 28.15 48.86 -16.58
CA SER A 215 27.16 48.01 -17.27
C SER A 215 26.14 47.41 -16.30
N VAL A 216 25.45 48.27 -15.55
CA VAL A 216 24.46 47.85 -14.54
C VAL A 216 23.34 46.99 -15.13
N PRO A 217 22.71 47.33 -16.28
CA PRO A 217 21.67 46.50 -16.86
C PRO A 217 22.14 45.08 -17.22
N ALA A 218 23.35 44.93 -17.74
CA ALA A 218 23.91 43.62 -18.09
C ALA A 218 24.24 42.80 -16.84
N ARG A 219 24.69 43.42 -15.77
CA ARG A 219 25.01 42.75 -14.50
C ARG A 219 23.79 42.30 -13.74
N THR A 220 22.66 43.00 -13.83
CA THR A 220 21.41 42.63 -13.15
C THR A 220 20.72 41.42 -13.78
N VAL A 221 20.98 41.13 -15.06
CA VAL A 221 20.48 39.95 -15.75
C VAL A 221 21.12 38.65 -15.22
N PHE A 222 22.39 38.72 -14.85
CA PHE A 222 23.12 37.59 -14.28
C PHE A 222 23.03 37.54 -12.75
#